data_b474317df625af8fe287f1cef85e84e7
#
_entry.id   b474317df625af8fe287f1cef85e84e7
#
_cell.length_a   1.000
_cell.length_b   1.000
_cell.length_c   1.000
_cell.angle_alpha   90.00
_cell.angle_beta   90.00
_cell.angle_gamma   90.00
#
_symmetry.space_group_name_H-M   'P 1'
#
loop_
_entity.id
_entity.type
_entity.pdbx_description
1 polymer ?
#
loop_
_entity_poly.entity_id
_entity_poly.type
_entity_poly.pdbx_seq_one_letter_code
_entity_poly.pdbx_strand_id
1 'polypeptide(L)'
;MSALPIANTLERRRAFQSFLGVSPALIAIILFLIVPILIVVGYSLMEANPYGGVNKVFSSDAYTSLLFERQLDDSLTFADSYLIIALRSIVIAGLTTLITLLIGFPVAVWLAMQPAHRRGLLIFLITVPFWANLLIRTYAWILLLRNTGVINNSLMGLGLIDQPLQMLYTDGAVLLGLVYTYAPFVVLPIYATLEKMDIRLLEAAQDLYAGRVRTLRKVVLPIAKPGILAGAILTFVPCLGAMIAPELLGGGTRMMLGNLIFRQFSDARNWPFGAALSLVLMAAVMLVLTVYALRAERQRIAKGGA
;
A
#
# COMPACT_ATOMS: atom_id res chain seq x y z
N MET A 1 50.84 -33.66 -10.35
CA MET A 1 51.37 -32.54 -9.51
C MET A 1 50.26 -31.56 -9.24
N SER A 2 49.90 -31.44 -7.96
CA SER A 2 48.70 -30.83 -7.40
C SER A 2 48.78 -29.32 -7.29
N ALA A 3 48.03 -28.59 -8.05
CA ALA A 3 47.91 -27.10 -8.01
C ALA A 3 46.55 -26.63 -7.44
N LEU A 4 45.96 -27.32 -6.47
CA LEU A 4 44.60 -27.08 -6.00
C LEU A 4 44.34 -26.45 -4.62
N PRO A 5 45.34 -26.15 -3.74
CA PRO A 5 44.99 -25.54 -2.44
C PRO A 5 45.00 -24.01 -2.41
N ILE A 6 45.65 -23.30 -3.35
CA ILE A 6 45.86 -21.86 -3.28
C ILE A 6 44.62 -21.09 -3.83
N ALA A 7 43.95 -21.59 -4.83
CA ALA A 7 42.75 -20.97 -5.38
C ALA A 7 41.61 -20.91 -4.33
N ASN A 8 41.40 -21.98 -3.56
CA ASN A 8 40.39 -22.06 -2.52
C ASN A 8 40.60 -21.07 -1.36
N THR A 9 41.86 -20.75 -1.04
CA THR A 9 42.18 -19.79 0.04
C THR A 9 41.95 -18.33 -0.39
N LEU A 10 42.21 -17.99 -1.64
CA LEU A 10 41.96 -16.65 -2.18
C LEU A 10 40.45 -16.41 -2.38
N GLU A 11 39.70 -17.41 -2.82
CA GLU A 11 38.25 -17.32 -2.93
C GLU A 11 37.58 -17.18 -1.55
N ARG A 12 38.02 -17.95 -0.55
CA ARG A 12 37.57 -17.81 0.84
C ARG A 12 37.89 -16.42 1.43
N ARG A 13 39.08 -15.88 1.19
CA ARG A 13 39.40 -14.53 1.64
C ARG A 13 38.57 -13.45 0.97
N ARG A 14 38.31 -13.56 -0.35
CA ARG A 14 37.42 -12.65 -1.07
C ARG A 14 35.99 -12.76 -0.56
N ALA A 15 35.46 -13.95 -0.37
CA ALA A 15 34.15 -14.18 0.20
C ALA A 15 34.03 -13.60 1.63
N PHE A 16 35.05 -13.77 2.47
CA PHE A 16 35.07 -13.21 3.81
C PHE A 16 35.15 -11.67 3.80
N GLN A 17 35.94 -11.08 2.91
CA GLN A 17 36.02 -9.62 2.75
C GLN A 17 34.70 -9.06 2.21
N SER A 18 34.06 -9.73 1.27
CA SER A 18 32.72 -9.36 0.77
C SER A 18 31.67 -9.47 1.88
N PHE A 19 31.74 -10.53 2.71
CA PHE A 19 30.84 -10.69 3.86
C PHE A 19 31.05 -9.59 4.90
N LEU A 20 32.30 -9.23 5.23
CA LEU A 20 32.62 -8.11 6.11
C LEU A 20 32.10 -6.77 5.56
N GLY A 21 32.17 -6.54 4.24
CA GLY A 21 31.64 -5.34 3.61
C GLY A 21 30.11 -5.25 3.67
N VAL A 22 29.41 -6.38 3.62
CA VAL A 22 27.94 -6.43 3.69
C VAL A 22 27.41 -6.58 5.13
N SER A 23 28.27 -7.01 6.07
CA SER A 23 27.88 -7.28 7.47
C SER A 23 27.21 -6.12 8.20
N PRO A 24 27.62 -4.84 8.06
CA PRO A 24 26.94 -3.74 8.74
C PRO A 24 25.47 -3.59 8.27
N ALA A 25 25.23 -3.75 6.97
CA ALA A 25 23.88 -3.71 6.41
C ALA A 25 23.03 -4.90 6.89
N LEU A 26 23.62 -6.12 6.91
CA LEU A 26 22.94 -7.31 7.43
C LEU A 26 22.59 -7.17 8.91
N ILE A 27 23.52 -6.67 9.74
CA ILE A 27 23.28 -6.43 11.16
C ILE A 27 22.15 -5.41 11.35
N ALA A 28 22.14 -4.33 10.59
CA ALA A 28 21.07 -3.34 10.64
C ALA A 28 19.71 -3.97 10.25
N ILE A 29 19.64 -4.76 9.18
CA ILE A 29 18.42 -5.45 8.76
C ILE A 29 17.96 -6.43 9.85
N ILE A 30 18.84 -7.24 10.42
CA ILE A 30 18.50 -8.18 11.48
C ILE A 30 17.98 -7.43 12.70
N LEU A 31 18.67 -6.40 13.15
CA LEU A 31 18.34 -5.68 14.37
C LEU A 31 17.03 -4.88 14.24
N PHE A 32 16.86 -4.15 13.13
CA PHE A 32 15.72 -3.24 12.97
C PHE A 32 14.52 -3.84 12.25
N LEU A 33 14.66 -4.95 11.54
CA LEU A 33 13.56 -5.63 10.86
C LEU A 33 13.16 -6.93 11.53
N ILE A 34 14.13 -7.85 11.73
CA ILE A 34 13.81 -9.22 12.20
C ILE A 34 13.48 -9.21 13.69
N VAL A 35 14.22 -8.51 14.53
CA VAL A 35 13.97 -8.47 15.98
C VAL A 35 12.59 -7.95 16.32
N PRO A 36 12.09 -6.81 15.78
CA PRO A 36 10.72 -6.36 16.02
C PRO A 36 9.67 -7.37 15.54
N ILE A 37 9.87 -8.01 14.40
CA ILE A 37 8.93 -9.04 13.92
C ILE A 37 8.90 -10.23 14.89
N LEU A 38 10.04 -10.69 15.39
CA LEU A 38 10.09 -11.78 16.37
C LEU A 38 9.40 -11.39 17.68
N ILE A 39 9.50 -10.14 18.11
CA ILE A 39 8.77 -9.64 19.31
C ILE A 39 7.27 -9.71 19.04
N VAL A 40 6.78 -9.27 17.89
CA VAL A 40 5.37 -9.34 17.52
C VAL A 40 4.90 -10.80 17.44
N VAL A 41 5.71 -11.70 16.88
CA VAL A 41 5.43 -13.16 16.88
C VAL A 41 5.35 -13.69 18.31
N GLY A 42 6.27 -13.28 19.19
CA GLY A 42 6.22 -13.65 20.61
C GLY A 42 4.92 -13.19 21.28
N TYR A 43 4.53 -11.93 21.09
CA TYR A 43 3.29 -11.39 21.64
C TYR A 43 2.03 -12.08 21.09
N SER A 44 1.99 -12.46 19.83
CA SER A 44 0.85 -13.13 19.21
C SER A 44 0.56 -14.52 19.80
N LEU A 45 1.56 -15.14 20.45
CA LEU A 45 1.49 -16.45 21.09
C LEU A 45 1.37 -16.37 22.62
N MET A 46 1.07 -15.19 23.15
CA MET A 46 0.87 -14.99 24.58
C MET A 46 -0.61 -14.75 24.91
N GLU A 47 -0.98 -14.96 26.17
CA GLU A 47 -2.33 -14.68 26.66
C GLU A 47 -2.54 -13.18 26.87
N ALA A 48 -3.73 -12.67 26.52
CA ALA A 48 -4.11 -11.29 26.81
C ALA A 48 -4.31 -11.07 28.31
N ASN A 49 -3.71 -9.99 28.85
CA ASN A 49 -3.97 -9.61 30.24
C ASN A 49 -5.26 -8.78 30.32
N PRO A 50 -6.22 -9.09 31.22
CA PRO A 50 -7.46 -8.33 31.36
C PRO A 50 -7.25 -6.83 31.67
N TYR A 51 -6.13 -6.49 32.30
CA TYR A 51 -5.77 -5.09 32.61
C TYR A 51 -4.95 -4.41 31.49
N GLY A 52 -4.73 -5.12 30.40
CA GLY A 52 -3.96 -4.66 29.24
C GLY A 52 -2.55 -5.23 29.18
N GLY A 53 -2.05 -5.43 27.98
CA GLY A 53 -0.75 -6.03 27.71
C GLY A 53 -0.80 -7.55 27.58
N VAL A 54 0.25 -8.25 28.04
CA VAL A 54 0.41 -9.70 27.86
C VAL A 54 0.75 -10.40 29.19
N ASN A 55 0.19 -11.58 29.39
CA ASN A 55 0.66 -12.56 30.35
C ASN A 55 1.70 -13.46 29.65
N LYS A 56 2.82 -13.76 30.32
CA LYS A 56 3.88 -14.62 29.78
C LYS A 56 3.49 -16.11 29.84
N VAL A 57 2.27 -16.42 29.40
CA VAL A 57 1.72 -17.77 29.27
C VAL A 57 1.50 -18.00 27.79
N PHE A 58 1.96 -19.15 27.28
CA PHE A 58 1.74 -19.50 25.88
C PHE A 58 0.25 -19.79 25.62
N SER A 59 -0.32 -19.09 24.65
CA SER A 59 -1.71 -19.29 24.22
C SER A 59 -1.83 -19.06 22.71
N SER A 60 -2.75 -19.79 22.09
CA SER A 60 -3.19 -19.59 20.71
C SER A 60 -4.53 -18.84 20.60
N ASP A 61 -5.07 -18.36 21.71
CA ASP A 61 -6.39 -17.71 21.78
C ASP A 61 -6.51 -16.49 20.87
N ALA A 62 -5.41 -15.76 20.67
CA ALA A 62 -5.37 -14.64 19.75
C ALA A 62 -5.72 -15.03 18.30
N TYR A 63 -5.31 -16.23 17.85
CA TYR A 63 -5.63 -16.73 16.52
C TYR A 63 -7.03 -17.32 16.42
N THR A 64 -7.50 -18.00 17.46
CA THR A 64 -8.89 -18.49 17.51
C THR A 64 -9.88 -17.36 17.52
N SER A 65 -9.57 -16.26 18.23
CA SER A 65 -10.38 -15.03 18.30
C SER A 65 -10.47 -14.27 16.96
N LEU A 66 -9.64 -14.59 15.97
CA LEU A 66 -9.79 -14.04 14.60
C LEU A 66 -11.04 -14.56 13.89
N LEU A 67 -11.44 -15.80 14.17
CA LEU A 67 -12.56 -16.47 13.51
C LEU A 67 -13.74 -16.74 14.44
N PHE A 68 -13.47 -16.87 15.75
CA PHE A 68 -14.49 -17.22 16.72
C PHE A 68 -14.45 -16.27 17.92
N GLU A 69 -15.59 -15.74 18.29
CA GLU A 69 -15.78 -14.90 19.48
C GLU A 69 -16.36 -15.76 20.59
N ARG A 70 -15.71 -15.75 21.76
CA ARG A 70 -16.20 -16.48 22.94
C ARG A 70 -17.28 -15.64 23.60
N GLN A 71 -18.50 -16.17 23.70
CA GLN A 71 -19.61 -15.54 24.43
C GLN A 71 -19.50 -15.78 25.92
N LEU A 72 -20.35 -15.08 26.71
CA LEU A 72 -20.39 -15.19 28.17
C LEU A 72 -20.79 -16.59 28.68
N ASP A 73 -21.40 -17.42 27.83
CA ASP A 73 -21.77 -18.80 28.05
C ASP A 73 -20.72 -19.82 27.62
N ASP A 74 -19.48 -19.36 27.31
CA ASP A 74 -18.37 -20.14 26.74
C ASP A 74 -18.66 -20.75 25.34
N SER A 75 -19.79 -20.41 24.74
CA SER A 75 -20.05 -20.81 23.36
C SER A 75 -19.16 -20.02 22.37
N LEU A 76 -18.64 -20.72 21.36
CA LEU A 76 -17.88 -20.09 20.27
C LEU A 76 -18.86 -19.72 19.16
N THR A 77 -19.01 -18.43 18.92
CA THR A 77 -19.74 -17.90 17.76
C THR A 77 -18.76 -17.41 16.71
N PHE A 78 -19.16 -17.50 15.45
CA PHE A 78 -18.32 -17.02 14.35
C PHE A 78 -18.22 -15.49 14.39
N ALA A 79 -16.98 -14.97 14.41
CA ALA A 79 -16.68 -13.53 14.49
C ALA A 79 -16.72 -12.90 13.08
N ASP A 80 -17.92 -12.74 12.51
CA ASP A 80 -18.13 -12.14 11.20
C ASP A 80 -17.69 -10.67 11.12
N SER A 81 -17.69 -9.95 12.23
CA SER A 81 -17.25 -8.55 12.33
C SER A 81 -15.84 -8.32 11.79
N TYR A 82 -14.89 -9.19 12.14
CA TYR A 82 -13.50 -9.06 11.67
C TYR A 82 -13.35 -9.37 10.17
N LEU A 83 -14.13 -10.34 9.67
CA LEU A 83 -14.16 -10.66 8.25
C LEU A 83 -14.77 -9.52 7.42
N ILE A 84 -15.84 -8.89 7.94
CA ILE A 84 -16.45 -7.72 7.30
C ILE A 84 -15.46 -6.58 7.22
N ILE A 85 -14.69 -6.29 8.30
CA ILE A 85 -13.65 -5.27 8.30
C ILE A 85 -12.52 -5.62 7.31
N ALA A 86 -12.11 -6.89 7.25
CA ALA A 86 -11.07 -7.34 6.33
C ALA A 86 -11.53 -7.21 4.86
N LEU A 87 -12.73 -7.69 4.54
CA LEU A 87 -13.31 -7.57 3.20
C LEU A 87 -13.48 -6.11 2.79
N ARG A 88 -14.00 -5.28 3.69
CA ARG A 88 -14.12 -3.84 3.49
C ARG A 88 -12.76 -3.20 3.19
N SER A 89 -11.71 -3.55 3.96
CA SER A 89 -10.37 -3.02 3.74
C SER A 89 -9.84 -3.37 2.36
N ILE A 90 -10.07 -4.61 1.90
CA ILE A 90 -9.70 -5.06 0.56
C ILE A 90 -10.47 -4.29 -0.51
N VAL A 91 -11.77 -4.09 -0.33
CA VAL A 91 -12.62 -3.34 -1.28
C VAL A 91 -12.20 -1.88 -1.35
N ILE A 92 -12.03 -1.20 -0.22
CA ILE A 92 -11.61 0.21 -0.17
C ILE A 92 -10.19 0.36 -0.75
N ALA A 93 -9.25 -0.51 -0.40
CA ALA A 93 -7.90 -0.48 -0.97
C ALA A 93 -7.91 -0.75 -2.48
N GLY A 94 -8.73 -1.70 -2.94
CA GLY A 94 -8.91 -2.00 -4.36
C GLY A 94 -9.52 -0.83 -5.14
N LEU A 95 -10.59 -0.23 -4.61
CA LEU A 95 -11.22 0.96 -5.21
C LEU A 95 -10.26 2.17 -5.21
N THR A 96 -9.55 2.41 -4.11
CA THR A 96 -8.51 3.45 -4.04
C THR A 96 -7.46 3.24 -5.13
N THR A 97 -6.94 2.02 -5.25
CA THR A 97 -5.93 1.69 -6.26
C THR A 97 -6.47 1.90 -7.67
N LEU A 98 -7.69 1.42 -7.95
CA LEU A 98 -8.32 1.56 -9.25
C LEU A 98 -8.54 3.03 -9.62
N ILE A 99 -9.13 3.82 -8.73
CA ILE A 99 -9.39 5.25 -8.96
C ILE A 99 -8.07 6.01 -9.13
N THR A 100 -7.08 5.72 -8.28
CA THR A 100 -5.77 6.36 -8.38
C THR A 100 -5.06 6.00 -9.68
N LEU A 101 -5.20 4.75 -10.19
CA LEU A 101 -4.69 4.34 -11.50
C LEU A 101 -5.42 5.04 -12.64
N LEU A 102 -6.75 5.14 -12.56
CA LEU A 102 -7.56 5.80 -13.60
C LEU A 102 -7.21 7.30 -13.74
N ILE A 103 -6.91 7.97 -12.63
CA ILE A 103 -6.51 9.38 -12.63
C ILE A 103 -5.00 9.51 -12.92
N GLY A 104 -4.19 8.70 -12.26
CA GLY A 104 -2.73 8.80 -12.30
C GLY A 104 -2.11 8.36 -13.63
N PHE A 105 -2.71 7.38 -14.32
CA PHE A 105 -2.21 6.93 -15.63
C PHE A 105 -2.25 8.03 -16.69
N PRO A 106 -3.37 8.73 -16.94
CA PRO A 106 -3.40 9.88 -17.86
C PRO A 106 -2.42 10.98 -17.48
N VAL A 107 -2.31 11.29 -16.18
CA VAL A 107 -1.36 12.29 -15.68
C VAL A 107 0.08 11.88 -15.95
N ALA A 108 0.45 10.62 -15.71
CA ALA A 108 1.79 10.10 -15.98
C ALA A 108 2.13 10.08 -17.48
N VAL A 109 1.16 9.70 -18.33
CA VAL A 109 1.31 9.75 -19.78
C VAL A 109 1.52 11.19 -20.26
N TRP A 110 0.68 12.12 -19.80
CA TRP A 110 0.83 13.53 -20.12
C TRP A 110 2.19 14.08 -19.68
N LEU A 111 2.63 13.73 -18.47
CA LEU A 111 3.92 14.14 -17.91
C LEU A 111 5.11 13.61 -18.74
N ALA A 112 5.05 12.35 -19.17
CA ALA A 112 6.10 11.75 -20.02
C ALA A 112 6.22 12.41 -21.39
N MET A 113 5.13 12.99 -21.90
CA MET A 113 5.10 13.70 -23.18
C MET A 113 5.60 15.16 -23.09
N GLN A 114 5.85 15.68 -21.88
CA GLN A 114 6.33 17.04 -21.72
C GLN A 114 7.82 17.16 -22.11
N PRO A 115 8.27 18.35 -22.58
CA PRO A 115 9.68 18.58 -22.86
C PRO A 115 10.52 18.47 -21.57
N ALA A 116 11.76 17.98 -21.71
CA ALA A 116 12.65 17.64 -20.59
C ALA A 116 12.81 18.77 -19.55
N HIS A 117 12.88 20.03 -20.01
CA HIS A 117 13.04 21.18 -19.11
C HIS A 117 11.84 21.44 -18.19
N ARG A 118 10.63 20.94 -18.51
CA ARG A 118 9.41 21.09 -17.69
C ARG A 118 9.15 19.90 -16.78
N ARG A 119 9.66 18.70 -17.12
CA ARG A 119 9.36 17.46 -16.38
C ARG A 119 9.74 17.56 -14.92
N GLY A 120 10.93 18.10 -14.61
CA GLY A 120 11.40 18.24 -13.22
C GLY A 120 10.47 19.09 -12.36
N LEU A 121 10.03 20.25 -12.86
CA LEU A 121 9.08 21.11 -12.15
C LEU A 121 7.72 20.44 -11.95
N LEU A 122 7.22 19.73 -12.97
CA LEU A 122 5.91 19.05 -12.88
C LEU A 122 5.94 17.89 -11.90
N ILE A 123 7.03 17.10 -11.88
CA ILE A 123 7.23 16.04 -10.88
C ILE A 123 7.27 16.64 -9.48
N PHE A 124 8.01 17.73 -9.31
CA PHE A 124 8.06 18.45 -8.04
C PHE A 124 6.65 18.89 -7.59
N LEU A 125 5.86 19.51 -8.46
CA LEU A 125 4.50 19.95 -8.15
C LEU A 125 3.57 18.77 -7.77
N ILE A 126 3.70 17.60 -8.39
CA ILE A 126 2.94 16.40 -8.04
C ILE A 126 3.36 15.86 -6.68
N THR A 127 4.65 16.00 -6.33
CA THR A 127 5.19 15.46 -5.06
C THR A 127 5.09 16.43 -3.88
N VAL A 128 5.03 17.74 -4.11
CA VAL A 128 4.91 18.76 -3.06
C VAL A 128 3.79 18.49 -2.05
N PRO A 129 2.55 18.15 -2.47
CA PRO A 129 1.49 17.83 -1.51
C PRO A 129 1.81 16.64 -0.60
N PHE A 130 2.65 15.70 -1.06
CA PHE A 130 3.07 14.55 -0.27
C PHE A 130 4.02 14.94 0.89
N TRP A 131 4.77 16.02 0.76
CA TRP A 131 5.70 16.50 1.79
C TRP A 131 4.97 17.17 2.97
N ALA A 132 3.73 17.59 2.76
CA ALA A 132 2.90 18.08 3.86
C ALA A 132 2.55 16.93 4.82
N ASN A 133 2.49 17.23 6.13
CA ASN A 133 2.12 16.26 7.15
C ASN A 133 0.76 15.63 6.84
N LEU A 134 0.67 14.29 6.98
CA LEU A 134 -0.53 13.52 6.67
C LEU A 134 -1.75 13.97 7.49
N LEU A 135 -1.56 14.31 8.77
CA LEU A 135 -2.63 14.81 9.63
C LEU A 135 -3.17 16.15 9.11
N ILE A 136 -2.29 17.11 8.78
CA ILE A 136 -2.69 18.43 8.27
C ILE A 136 -3.51 18.25 6.99
N ARG A 137 -3.09 17.40 6.06
CA ARG A 137 -3.84 17.11 4.83
C ARG A 137 -5.20 16.51 5.11
N THR A 138 -5.28 15.59 6.06
CA THR A 138 -6.56 14.96 6.41
C THR A 138 -7.50 15.95 7.10
N TYR A 139 -6.99 16.80 7.99
CA TYR A 139 -7.78 17.90 8.57
C TYR A 139 -8.28 18.91 7.52
N ALA A 140 -7.48 19.23 6.52
CA ALA A 140 -7.93 20.07 5.41
C ALA A 140 -9.15 19.44 4.70
N TRP A 141 -9.13 18.13 4.45
CA TRP A 141 -10.30 17.42 3.90
C TRP A 141 -11.51 17.45 4.83
N ILE A 142 -11.34 17.34 6.15
CA ILE A 142 -12.44 17.50 7.12
C ILE A 142 -13.07 18.88 6.98
N LEU A 143 -12.25 19.95 6.93
CA LEU A 143 -12.75 21.32 6.79
C LEU A 143 -13.49 21.55 5.46
N LEU A 144 -13.08 20.90 4.39
CA LEU A 144 -13.73 20.98 3.08
C LEU A 144 -15.05 20.22 3.04
N LEU A 145 -15.09 19.00 3.62
CA LEU A 145 -16.20 18.06 3.49
C LEU A 145 -17.29 18.19 4.57
N ARG A 146 -17.04 18.93 5.67
CA ARG A 146 -18.05 19.11 6.72
C ARG A 146 -19.30 19.81 6.21
N ASN A 147 -20.43 19.68 6.91
CA ASN A 147 -21.72 20.26 6.48
C ASN A 147 -21.64 21.80 6.27
N THR A 148 -20.89 22.50 7.10
CA THR A 148 -20.59 23.93 6.97
C THR A 148 -19.26 24.19 6.24
N GLY A 149 -18.77 23.22 5.46
CA GLY A 149 -17.50 23.31 4.75
C GLY A 149 -17.60 24.09 3.45
N VAL A 150 -16.41 24.37 2.88
CA VAL A 150 -16.29 25.14 1.65
C VAL A 150 -17.10 24.54 0.50
N ILE A 151 -17.06 23.19 0.34
CA ILE A 151 -17.76 22.51 -0.77
C ILE A 151 -19.28 22.69 -0.63
N ASN A 152 -19.87 22.41 0.53
CA ASN A 152 -21.30 22.57 0.75
C ASN A 152 -21.74 24.02 0.60
N ASN A 153 -21.01 24.97 1.20
CA ASN A 153 -21.33 26.39 1.08
C ASN A 153 -21.26 26.87 -0.36
N SER A 154 -20.28 26.41 -1.14
CA SER A 154 -20.19 26.75 -2.56
C SER A 154 -21.35 26.17 -3.39
N LEU A 155 -21.72 24.89 -3.15
CA LEU A 155 -22.84 24.26 -3.85
C LEU A 155 -24.17 24.92 -3.51
N MET A 156 -24.41 25.30 -2.24
CA MET A 156 -25.60 26.05 -1.82
C MET A 156 -25.60 27.46 -2.40
N GLY A 157 -24.45 28.13 -2.39
CA GLY A 157 -24.33 29.50 -2.96
C GLY A 157 -24.57 29.53 -4.48
N LEU A 158 -24.29 28.43 -5.20
CA LEU A 158 -24.59 28.29 -6.62
C LEU A 158 -26.02 27.80 -6.90
N GLY A 159 -26.83 27.54 -5.85
CA GLY A 159 -28.18 27.02 -5.99
C GLY A 159 -28.28 25.59 -6.51
N LEU A 160 -27.19 24.82 -6.40
CA LEU A 160 -27.15 23.42 -6.87
C LEU A 160 -27.73 22.44 -5.84
N ILE A 161 -27.76 22.81 -4.57
CA ILE A 161 -28.35 22.04 -3.47
C ILE A 161 -29.06 22.98 -2.49
N ASP A 162 -30.18 22.52 -1.92
CA ASP A 162 -30.96 23.27 -0.93
C ASP A 162 -30.51 23.00 0.52
N GLN A 163 -29.88 21.84 0.74
CA GLN A 163 -29.40 21.43 2.06
C GLN A 163 -27.97 20.87 1.94
N PRO A 164 -27.17 20.97 3.01
CA PRO A 164 -25.81 20.47 3.00
C PRO A 164 -25.78 18.94 2.84
N LEU A 165 -24.97 18.45 1.93
CA LEU A 165 -24.71 17.03 1.74
C LEU A 165 -23.82 16.50 2.85
N GLN A 166 -24.19 15.35 3.42
CA GLN A 166 -23.34 14.64 4.39
C GLN A 166 -22.21 13.92 3.64
N MET A 167 -21.12 14.64 3.36
CA MET A 167 -19.95 14.08 2.70
C MET A 167 -18.97 13.46 3.70
N LEU A 168 -18.78 14.09 4.87
CA LEU A 168 -17.86 13.62 5.91
C LEU A 168 -18.44 12.37 6.61
N TYR A 169 -17.55 11.53 7.13
CA TYR A 169 -17.85 10.25 7.81
C TYR A 169 -18.51 9.21 6.89
N THR A 170 -18.15 9.24 5.62
CA THR A 170 -18.60 8.31 4.58
C THR A 170 -17.43 7.54 3.96
N ASP A 171 -17.73 6.43 3.29
CA ASP A 171 -16.74 5.71 2.49
C ASP A 171 -16.15 6.55 1.36
N GLY A 172 -16.96 7.47 0.81
CA GLY A 172 -16.51 8.43 -0.19
C GLY A 172 -15.44 9.39 0.33
N ALA A 173 -15.59 9.90 1.56
CA ALA A 173 -14.58 10.75 2.19
C ALA A 173 -13.27 9.97 2.44
N VAL A 174 -13.38 8.73 2.92
CA VAL A 174 -12.22 7.84 3.12
C VAL A 174 -11.51 7.59 1.79
N LEU A 175 -12.23 7.21 0.74
CA LEU A 175 -11.68 6.98 -0.60
C LEU A 175 -10.97 8.22 -1.14
N LEU A 176 -11.60 9.40 -1.02
CA LEU A 176 -11.02 10.66 -1.48
C LEU A 176 -9.70 10.97 -0.78
N GLY A 177 -9.66 10.82 0.57
CA GLY A 177 -8.45 11.02 1.35
C GLY A 177 -7.33 10.03 0.99
N LEU A 178 -7.68 8.76 0.76
CA LEU A 178 -6.72 7.72 0.36
C LEU A 178 -6.21 7.93 -1.08
N VAL A 179 -7.10 8.22 -2.04
CA VAL A 179 -6.72 8.50 -3.44
C VAL A 179 -5.76 9.69 -3.49
N TYR A 180 -6.07 10.77 -2.80
CA TYR A 180 -5.20 11.94 -2.72
C TYR A 180 -3.83 11.59 -2.11
N THR A 181 -3.84 10.80 -1.03
CA THR A 181 -2.61 10.41 -0.33
C THR A 181 -1.71 9.52 -1.20
N TYR A 182 -2.30 8.60 -1.95
CA TYR A 182 -1.53 7.61 -2.72
C TYR A 182 -1.32 7.97 -4.20
N ALA A 183 -1.86 9.10 -4.69
CA ALA A 183 -1.70 9.53 -6.08
C ALA A 183 -0.24 9.56 -6.59
N PRO A 184 0.75 10.09 -5.86
CA PRO A 184 2.14 10.08 -6.31
C PRO A 184 2.73 8.68 -6.47
N PHE A 185 2.29 7.71 -5.66
CA PHE A 185 2.77 6.32 -5.72
C PHE A 185 2.32 5.58 -6.98
N VAL A 186 1.31 6.09 -7.67
CA VAL A 186 0.88 5.59 -8.99
C VAL A 186 1.55 6.38 -10.11
N VAL A 187 1.53 7.70 -10.03
CA VAL A 187 2.03 8.57 -11.10
C VAL A 187 3.52 8.36 -11.35
N LEU A 188 4.33 8.31 -10.27
CA LEU A 188 5.80 8.25 -10.41
C LEU A 188 6.31 6.94 -11.03
N PRO A 189 5.88 5.74 -10.63
CA PRO A 189 6.33 4.51 -11.28
C PRO A 189 5.91 4.38 -12.73
N ILE A 190 4.68 4.84 -13.07
CA ILE A 190 4.21 4.85 -14.45
C ILE A 190 5.04 5.82 -15.28
N TYR A 191 5.26 7.03 -14.77
CA TYR A 191 6.12 8.03 -15.42
C TYR A 191 7.54 7.48 -15.64
N ALA A 192 8.17 6.91 -14.62
CA ALA A 192 9.54 6.37 -14.71
C ALA A 192 9.68 5.24 -15.76
N THR A 193 8.59 4.53 -16.03
CA THR A 193 8.55 3.51 -17.10
C THR A 193 8.39 4.17 -18.48
N LEU A 194 7.51 5.18 -18.57
CA LEU A 194 7.22 5.86 -19.83
C LEU A 194 8.31 6.85 -20.26
N GLU A 195 9.06 7.42 -19.30
CA GLU A 195 10.18 8.32 -19.59
C GLU A 195 11.27 7.67 -20.45
N LYS A 196 11.42 6.35 -20.31
CA LYS A 196 12.40 5.54 -21.09
C LYS A 196 11.86 5.10 -22.45
N MET A 197 10.61 5.44 -22.78
CA MET A 197 9.98 5.07 -24.04
C MET A 197 10.59 5.89 -25.19
N ASP A 198 11.00 5.21 -26.28
CA ASP A 198 11.41 5.89 -27.49
C ASP A 198 10.20 6.55 -28.16
N ILE A 199 10.29 7.87 -28.33
CA ILE A 199 9.22 8.69 -28.94
C ILE A 199 8.94 8.27 -30.39
N ARG A 200 9.94 7.70 -31.08
CA ARG A 200 9.81 7.17 -32.49
C ARG A 200 8.72 6.10 -32.58
N LEU A 201 8.43 5.37 -31.50
CA LEU A 201 7.33 4.40 -31.48
C LEU A 201 5.96 5.07 -31.64
N LEU A 202 5.82 6.30 -31.13
CA LEU A 202 4.59 7.09 -31.30
C LEU A 202 4.50 7.66 -32.74
N GLU A 203 5.61 8.11 -33.28
CA GLU A 203 5.70 8.60 -34.65
C GLU A 203 5.39 7.47 -35.64
N ALA A 204 6.00 6.30 -35.50
CA ALA A 204 5.71 5.13 -36.32
C ALA A 204 4.25 4.68 -36.24
N ALA A 205 3.62 4.78 -35.04
CA ALA A 205 2.20 4.48 -34.91
C ALA A 205 1.33 5.49 -35.68
N GLN A 206 1.72 6.77 -35.70
CA GLN A 206 1.03 7.81 -36.48
C GLN A 206 1.20 7.61 -37.98
N ASP A 207 2.38 7.26 -38.44
CA ASP A 207 2.65 6.94 -39.86
C ASP A 207 1.81 5.75 -40.36
N LEU A 208 1.48 4.82 -39.46
CA LEU A 208 0.56 3.72 -39.73
C LEU A 208 -0.92 4.09 -39.55
N TYR A 209 -1.24 5.39 -39.54
CA TYR A 209 -2.61 5.91 -39.35
C TYR A 209 -3.30 5.39 -38.08
N ALA A 210 -2.53 5.09 -37.03
CA ALA A 210 -3.11 4.69 -35.75
C ALA A 210 -3.69 5.90 -35.01
N GLY A 211 -4.98 5.90 -34.79
CA GLY A 211 -5.64 6.93 -33.98
C GLY A 211 -5.16 6.90 -32.51
N ARG A 212 -5.34 7.99 -31.77
CA ARG A 212 -4.87 8.21 -30.39
C ARG A 212 -5.20 7.04 -29.43
N VAL A 213 -6.42 6.50 -29.48
CA VAL A 213 -6.85 5.38 -28.64
C VAL A 213 -6.10 4.09 -29.01
N ARG A 214 -5.87 3.84 -30.30
CA ARG A 214 -5.13 2.67 -30.77
C ARG A 214 -3.66 2.74 -30.35
N THR A 215 -3.01 3.90 -30.48
CA THR A 215 -1.65 4.15 -30.01
C THR A 215 -1.54 3.97 -28.49
N LEU A 216 -2.49 4.52 -27.73
CA LEU A 216 -2.54 4.35 -26.27
C LEU A 216 -2.62 2.88 -25.88
N ARG A 217 -3.54 2.10 -26.48
CA ARG A 217 -3.77 0.69 -26.13
C ARG A 217 -2.69 -0.27 -26.62
N LYS A 218 -2.10 -0.01 -27.82
CA LYS A 218 -1.16 -0.93 -28.45
C LYS A 218 0.31 -0.58 -28.23
N VAL A 219 0.63 0.67 -27.90
CA VAL A 219 2.02 1.13 -27.70
C VAL A 219 2.23 1.55 -26.25
N VAL A 220 1.50 2.56 -25.77
CA VAL A 220 1.77 3.19 -24.46
C VAL A 220 1.42 2.24 -23.33
N LEU A 221 0.21 1.64 -23.32
CA LEU A 221 -0.26 0.78 -22.24
C LEU A 221 0.61 -0.48 -22.02
N PRO A 222 1.06 -1.22 -23.05
CA PRO A 222 1.98 -2.34 -22.88
C PRO A 222 3.33 -1.92 -22.30
N ILE A 223 3.88 -0.78 -22.71
CA ILE A 223 5.13 -0.24 -22.17
C ILE A 223 4.95 0.22 -20.71
N ALA A 224 3.83 0.86 -20.40
CA ALA A 224 3.52 1.34 -19.06
C ALA A 224 3.17 0.20 -18.07
N LYS A 225 2.88 -1.02 -18.54
CA LYS A 225 2.40 -2.14 -17.71
C LYS A 225 3.27 -2.42 -16.48
N PRO A 226 4.61 -2.46 -16.53
CA PRO A 226 5.43 -2.63 -15.33
C PRO A 226 5.24 -1.50 -14.32
N GLY A 227 5.15 -0.25 -14.78
CA GLY A 227 4.88 0.92 -13.94
C GLY A 227 3.49 0.90 -13.32
N ILE A 228 2.47 0.49 -14.07
CA ILE A 228 1.09 0.33 -13.58
C ILE A 228 1.04 -0.72 -12.45
N LEU A 229 1.69 -1.86 -12.64
CA LEU A 229 1.74 -2.92 -11.64
C LEU A 229 2.52 -2.48 -10.39
N ALA A 230 3.65 -1.81 -10.56
CA ALA A 230 4.40 -1.25 -9.44
C ALA A 230 3.57 -0.21 -8.68
N GLY A 231 2.92 0.72 -9.37
CA GLY A 231 2.04 1.72 -8.77
C GLY A 231 0.84 1.09 -8.06
N ALA A 232 0.24 0.05 -8.64
CA ALA A 232 -0.84 -0.70 -8.00
C ALA A 232 -0.41 -1.32 -6.67
N ILE A 233 0.75 -2.00 -6.63
CA ILE A 233 1.29 -2.61 -5.42
C ILE A 233 1.64 -1.54 -4.38
N LEU A 234 2.33 -0.47 -4.78
CA LEU A 234 2.74 0.63 -3.91
C LEU A 234 1.55 1.42 -3.34
N THR A 235 0.38 1.31 -3.95
CA THR A 235 -0.86 1.93 -3.44
C THR A 235 -1.68 0.93 -2.63
N PHE A 236 -1.93 -0.27 -3.15
CA PHE A 236 -2.81 -1.25 -2.52
C PHE A 236 -2.30 -1.73 -1.17
N VAL A 237 -1.01 -2.10 -1.08
CA VAL A 237 -0.45 -2.67 0.15
C VAL A 237 -0.46 -1.67 1.32
N PRO A 238 0.07 -0.44 1.20
CA PRO A 238 -0.01 0.52 2.30
C PRO A 238 -1.45 0.96 2.61
N CYS A 239 -2.35 0.97 1.61
CA CYS A 239 -3.75 1.31 1.80
C CYS A 239 -4.47 0.31 2.72
N LEU A 240 -4.15 -0.99 2.66
CA LEU A 240 -4.71 -2.01 3.59
C LEU A 240 -4.39 -1.68 5.06
N GLY A 241 -3.19 -1.15 5.32
CA GLY A 241 -2.74 -0.72 6.64
C GLY A 241 -3.05 0.73 6.99
N ALA A 242 -3.80 1.45 6.15
CA ALA A 242 -4.12 2.85 6.39
C ALA A 242 -4.96 3.02 7.66
N MET A 243 -4.54 3.96 8.52
CA MET A 243 -5.19 4.22 9.81
C MET A 243 -5.82 5.62 9.83
N ILE A 244 -5.06 6.65 9.46
CA ILE A 244 -5.44 8.06 9.71
C ILE A 244 -6.65 8.49 8.89
N ALA A 245 -6.68 8.18 7.59
CA ALA A 245 -7.79 8.60 6.73
C ALA A 245 -9.11 7.91 7.12
N PRO A 246 -9.17 6.58 7.33
CA PRO A 246 -10.38 5.91 7.81
C PRO A 246 -10.81 6.40 9.20
N GLU A 247 -9.88 6.67 10.11
CA GLU A 247 -10.20 7.16 11.47
C GLU A 247 -10.83 8.55 11.43
N LEU A 248 -10.19 9.49 10.75
CA LEU A 248 -10.60 10.89 10.76
C LEU A 248 -11.72 11.18 9.75
N LEU A 249 -11.67 10.65 8.54
CA LEU A 249 -12.68 10.89 7.49
C LEU A 249 -13.85 9.91 7.56
N GLY A 250 -13.63 8.72 8.13
CA GLY A 250 -14.66 7.72 8.37
C GLY A 250 -15.36 7.84 9.71
N GLY A 251 -14.90 8.73 10.62
CA GLY A 251 -15.52 9.02 11.91
C GLY A 251 -15.51 7.84 12.87
N GLY A 252 -14.52 6.96 12.80
CA GLY A 252 -14.40 5.79 13.68
C GLY A 252 -15.41 4.66 13.45
N THR A 253 -16.47 4.90 12.66
CA THR A 253 -17.48 3.87 12.33
C THR A 253 -17.11 3.09 11.07
N ARG A 254 -16.21 3.65 10.26
CA ARG A 254 -15.78 3.10 8.97
C ARG A 254 -14.40 2.47 9.09
N MET A 255 -14.25 1.48 10.01
CA MET A 255 -12.97 0.83 10.30
C MET A 255 -12.41 0.07 9.11
N MET A 256 -11.08 0.13 8.97
CA MET A 256 -10.25 -0.73 8.14
C MET A 256 -9.30 -1.55 9.02
N LEU A 257 -8.60 -2.54 8.45
CA LEU A 257 -7.66 -3.39 9.20
C LEU A 257 -6.60 -2.57 9.96
N GLY A 258 -6.07 -1.49 9.34
CA GLY A 258 -5.11 -0.61 9.99
C GLY A 258 -5.64 0.04 11.28
N ASN A 259 -6.89 0.54 11.27
CA ASN A 259 -7.54 1.09 12.47
C ASN A 259 -7.77 0.01 13.52
N LEU A 260 -8.28 -1.16 13.10
CA LEU A 260 -8.55 -2.26 14.02
C LEU A 260 -7.27 -2.67 14.75
N ILE A 261 -6.17 -2.88 14.02
CA ILE A 261 -4.87 -3.21 14.60
C ILE A 261 -4.43 -2.12 15.59
N PHE A 262 -4.50 -0.86 15.19
CA PHE A 262 -4.11 0.26 16.04
C PHE A 262 -4.93 0.29 17.34
N ARG A 263 -6.26 0.11 17.26
CA ARG A 263 -7.14 0.10 18.43
C ARG A 263 -6.86 -1.06 19.39
N GLN A 264 -6.42 -2.22 18.85
CA GLN A 264 -6.05 -3.34 19.72
C GLN A 264 -4.81 -3.02 20.57
N PHE A 265 -3.86 -2.25 20.03
CA PHE A 265 -2.67 -1.83 20.79
C PHE A 265 -2.94 -0.63 21.71
N SER A 266 -3.78 0.33 21.29
CA SER A 266 -4.03 1.58 22.01
C SER A 266 -5.18 1.45 23.03
N ASP A 267 -6.40 1.28 22.54
CA ASP A 267 -7.62 1.42 23.34
C ASP A 267 -7.97 0.13 24.06
N ALA A 268 -8.04 -0.98 23.34
CA ALA A 268 -8.37 -2.29 23.86
C ALA A 268 -7.22 -2.91 24.68
N ARG A 269 -5.98 -2.46 24.45
CA ARG A 269 -4.76 -2.99 25.06
C ARG A 269 -4.61 -4.51 24.95
N ASN A 270 -5.27 -5.12 23.97
CA ASN A 270 -5.17 -6.55 23.66
C ASN A 270 -4.02 -6.77 22.66
N TRP A 271 -2.80 -6.71 23.20
CA TRP A 271 -1.58 -6.80 22.38
C TRP A 271 -1.44 -8.13 21.64
N PRO A 272 -1.77 -9.31 22.23
CA PRO A 272 -1.73 -10.58 21.52
C PRO A 272 -2.61 -10.59 20.28
N PHE A 273 -3.85 -10.12 20.39
CA PHE A 273 -4.78 -10.07 19.27
C PHE A 273 -4.34 -9.08 18.19
N GLY A 274 -3.87 -7.88 18.60
CA GLY A 274 -3.30 -6.91 17.67
C GLY A 274 -2.08 -7.45 16.92
N ALA A 275 -1.21 -8.20 17.62
CA ALA A 275 -0.06 -8.86 17.03
C ALA A 275 -0.46 -9.97 16.04
N ALA A 276 -1.43 -10.82 16.40
CA ALA A 276 -1.95 -11.87 15.53
C ALA A 276 -2.57 -11.29 14.24
N LEU A 277 -3.41 -10.24 14.35
CA LEU A 277 -3.98 -9.53 13.21
C LEU A 277 -2.89 -8.95 12.29
N SER A 278 -1.86 -8.33 12.87
CA SER A 278 -0.74 -7.75 12.11
C SER A 278 0.03 -8.82 11.34
N LEU A 279 0.30 -9.97 11.97
CA LEU A 279 1.02 -11.09 11.36
C LEU A 279 0.19 -11.74 10.25
N VAL A 280 -1.11 -11.92 10.45
CA VAL A 280 -2.01 -12.48 9.43
C VAL A 280 -2.09 -11.54 8.21
N LEU A 281 -2.23 -10.22 8.44
CA LEU A 281 -2.20 -9.24 7.36
C LEU A 281 -0.85 -9.25 6.62
N MET A 282 0.25 -9.27 7.36
CA MET A 282 1.60 -9.34 6.77
C MET A 282 1.78 -10.62 5.95
N ALA A 283 1.38 -11.78 6.49
CA ALA A 283 1.47 -13.07 5.79
C ALA A 283 0.61 -13.08 4.52
N ALA A 284 -0.61 -12.56 4.57
CA ALA A 284 -1.49 -12.46 3.41
C ALA A 284 -0.88 -11.58 2.31
N VAL A 285 -0.35 -10.41 2.65
CA VAL A 285 0.33 -9.53 1.71
C VAL A 285 1.57 -10.19 1.12
N MET A 286 2.42 -10.80 1.96
CA MET A 286 3.63 -11.50 1.51
C MET A 286 3.29 -12.67 0.58
N LEU A 287 2.24 -13.43 0.88
CA LEU A 287 1.77 -14.52 0.02
C LEU A 287 1.39 -14.00 -1.37
N VAL A 288 0.56 -12.94 -1.43
CA VAL A 288 0.13 -12.33 -2.70
C VAL A 288 1.32 -11.82 -3.51
N LEU A 289 2.26 -11.10 -2.86
CA LEU A 289 3.46 -10.57 -3.51
C LEU A 289 4.38 -11.69 -4.01
N THR A 290 4.56 -12.75 -3.22
CA THR A 290 5.38 -13.91 -3.60
C THR A 290 4.77 -14.65 -4.80
N VAL A 291 3.47 -14.93 -4.77
CA VAL A 291 2.76 -15.55 -5.90
C VAL A 291 2.86 -14.69 -7.16
N TYR A 292 2.73 -13.37 -7.01
CA TYR A 292 2.91 -12.43 -8.11
C TYR A 292 4.33 -12.48 -8.68
N ALA A 293 5.36 -12.42 -7.83
CA ALA A 293 6.77 -12.46 -8.24
C ALA A 293 7.11 -13.76 -8.98
N LEU A 294 6.69 -14.90 -8.45
CA LEU A 294 6.91 -16.21 -9.08
C LEU A 294 6.21 -16.33 -10.44
N ARG A 295 5.00 -15.79 -10.58
CA ARG A 295 4.29 -15.76 -11.88
C ARG A 295 4.99 -14.84 -12.89
N ALA A 296 5.48 -13.68 -12.46
CA ALA A 296 6.20 -12.75 -13.30
C ALA A 296 7.52 -13.36 -13.82
N GLU A 297 8.24 -14.07 -12.96
CA GLU A 297 9.49 -14.77 -13.32
C GLU A 297 9.25 -15.88 -14.34
N ARG A 298 8.24 -16.74 -14.11
CA ARG A 298 7.86 -17.79 -15.07
C ARG A 298 7.52 -17.24 -16.46
N GLN A 299 6.83 -16.08 -16.52
CA GLN A 299 6.51 -15.42 -17.79
C GLN A 299 7.75 -14.83 -18.49
N ARG A 300 8.78 -14.41 -17.74
CA ARG A 300 10.05 -13.96 -18.30
C ARG A 300 10.84 -15.11 -18.91
N ILE A 301 10.94 -16.24 -18.19
CA ILE A 301 11.64 -17.44 -18.67
C ILE A 301 10.95 -17.98 -19.93
N ALA A 302 9.62 -18.06 -19.94
CA ALA A 302 8.85 -18.51 -21.10
C ALA A 302 8.99 -17.62 -22.35
N LYS A 303 9.32 -16.33 -22.17
CA LYS A 303 9.54 -15.38 -23.29
C LYS A 303 11.00 -15.22 -23.69
N GLY A 304 11.94 -15.57 -22.83
CA GLY A 304 13.38 -15.49 -23.08
C GLY A 304 14.00 -16.78 -23.59
N GLY A 305 13.23 -17.87 -23.69
CA GLY A 305 13.64 -19.15 -24.24
C GLY A 305 13.18 -19.43 -25.68
N ALA A 306 12.76 -18.36 -26.40
CA ALA A 306 12.38 -18.43 -27.82
C ALA A 306 13.32 -17.60 -28.69
#